data_7a688d76ea39eac8ee24873b18f466de
#
_entry.id   7a688d76ea39eac8ee24873b18f466de
#
_cell.length_a   1.000
_cell.length_b   1.000
_cell.length_c   1.000
_cell.angle_alpha   90.00
_cell.angle_beta   90.00
_cell.angle_gamma   90.00
#
_symmetry.space_group_name_H-M   'P 1'
#
loop_
_entity.id
_entity.type
_entity.pdbx_description
1 polymer ?
#
loop_
_entity_poly.entity_id
_entity_poly.type
_entity_poly.pdbx_seq_one_letter_code
_entity_poly.pdbx_strand_id
1 'polypeptide(L)'
;MNSKTIKGTSAEEIKSAYFEYISDDFEPTLALLFLSVEQDIEGINIFFTEQQIDVFGSSTLGEINEDEIMYGSISVLLLEINPAFFKIYFEEYELATAHLATKRIAERAISDFSDPSFLIASSQFEINYVQFLKGITDVAGNETLVYGAIA
;
A
#
# COMPACT_ATOMS: atom_id res chain seq x y z
N MET A 1 -14.47 9.90 -4.28
CA MET A 1 -13.04 9.60 -4.04
C MET A 1 -12.23 10.46 -5.00
N ASN A 2 -11.37 11.30 -4.47
CA ASN A 2 -10.42 12.08 -5.26
C ASN A 2 -9.02 11.52 -5.06
N SER A 3 -8.13 11.76 -6.01
CA SER A 3 -6.75 11.31 -5.92
C SER A 3 -5.78 12.32 -6.53
N LYS A 4 -4.57 12.35 -6.01
CA LYS A 4 -3.45 13.12 -6.57
C LYS A 4 -2.16 12.30 -6.48
N THR A 5 -1.33 12.37 -7.49
CA THR A 5 -0.02 11.72 -7.50
C THR A 5 1.07 12.74 -7.26
N ILE A 6 1.98 12.45 -6.37
CA ILE A 6 3.20 13.22 -6.14
C ILE A 6 4.42 12.34 -6.31
N LYS A 7 5.53 12.92 -6.74
CA LYS A 7 6.80 12.23 -6.95
C LYS A 7 7.97 13.07 -6.47
N GLY A 8 9.06 12.41 -6.13
CA GLY A 8 10.30 13.06 -5.73
C GLY A 8 11.45 12.08 -5.63
N THR A 9 12.61 12.61 -5.34
CA THR A 9 13.86 11.88 -5.13
C THR A 9 14.37 11.99 -3.69
N SER A 10 13.61 12.67 -2.83
CA SER A 10 13.89 12.79 -1.39
C SER A 10 12.60 13.01 -0.60
N ALA A 11 12.68 12.78 0.72
CA ALA A 11 11.58 13.05 1.64
C ALA A 11 11.17 14.53 1.64
N GLU A 12 12.14 15.44 1.50
CA GLU A 12 11.90 16.90 1.44
C GLU A 12 11.11 17.29 0.20
N GLU A 13 11.41 16.67 -0.96
CA GLU A 13 10.65 16.91 -2.19
C GLU A 13 9.21 16.41 -2.07
N ILE A 14 9.00 15.25 -1.45
CA ILE A 14 7.65 14.73 -1.19
C ILE A 14 6.86 15.64 -0.26
N LYS A 15 7.48 16.14 0.82
CA LYS A 15 6.85 17.09 1.74
C LYS A 15 6.47 18.40 1.01
N SER A 16 7.37 18.91 0.19
CA SER A 16 7.12 20.13 -0.59
C SER A 16 5.98 19.94 -1.59
N ALA A 17 6.00 18.84 -2.34
CA ALA A 17 4.96 18.50 -3.30
C ALA A 17 3.61 18.26 -2.60
N TYR A 18 3.59 17.61 -1.44
CA TYR A 18 2.39 17.46 -0.63
C TYR A 18 1.75 18.80 -0.32
N PHE A 19 2.50 19.75 0.25
CA PHE A 19 1.96 21.07 0.62
C PHE A 19 1.55 21.92 -0.58
N GLU A 20 2.13 21.70 -1.75
CA GLU A 20 1.70 22.35 -2.99
C GLU A 20 0.33 21.86 -3.46
N TYR A 21 0.04 20.56 -3.28
CA TYR A 21 -1.18 19.93 -3.78
C TYR A 21 -2.33 19.89 -2.77
N ILE A 22 -2.04 20.06 -1.47
CA ILE A 22 -3.09 20.14 -0.45
C ILE A 22 -3.84 21.46 -0.59
N SER A 23 -5.15 21.38 -0.59
CA SER A 23 -6.07 22.52 -0.63
C SER A 23 -7.30 22.20 0.23
N ASP A 24 -8.09 23.20 0.55
CA ASP A 24 -9.31 23.06 1.35
C ASP A 24 -10.32 22.04 0.74
N ASP A 25 -10.16 21.73 -0.56
CA ASP A 25 -11.05 20.82 -1.29
C ASP A 25 -10.47 19.40 -1.44
N PHE A 26 -9.28 19.10 -0.85
CA PHE A 26 -8.65 17.79 -0.94
C PHE A 26 -7.98 17.40 0.38
N GLU A 27 -8.57 16.46 1.08
CA GLU A 27 -8.13 15.93 2.37
C GLU A 27 -7.80 14.43 2.25
N PRO A 28 -6.58 14.06 1.84
CA PRO A 28 -6.20 12.66 1.71
C PRO A 28 -6.16 11.96 3.06
N THR A 29 -6.61 10.72 3.10
CA THR A 29 -6.64 9.86 4.29
C THR A 29 -5.80 8.61 4.13
N LEU A 30 -5.40 8.28 2.89
CA LEU A 30 -4.56 7.14 2.55
C LEU A 30 -3.50 7.54 1.52
N ALA A 31 -2.26 7.15 1.76
CA ALA A 31 -1.15 7.25 0.83
C ALA A 31 -0.72 5.85 0.37
N LEU A 32 -0.73 5.59 -0.94
CA LEU A 32 -0.06 4.44 -1.52
C LEU A 32 1.37 4.87 -1.88
N LEU A 33 2.35 4.34 -1.13
CA LEU A 33 3.75 4.75 -1.17
C LEU A 33 4.62 3.66 -1.79
N PHE A 34 5.26 3.96 -2.90
CA PHE A 34 6.27 3.10 -3.53
C PHE A 34 7.57 3.88 -3.68
N LEU A 35 8.69 3.29 -3.22
CA LEU A 35 9.95 4.02 -3.16
C LEU A 35 11.13 3.05 -3.22
N SER A 36 12.27 3.57 -3.70
CA SER A 36 13.54 2.85 -3.63
C SER A 36 13.95 2.57 -2.17
N VAL A 37 14.59 1.43 -1.94
CA VAL A 37 15.17 1.06 -0.63
C VAL A 37 16.23 2.04 -0.14
N GLU A 38 16.78 2.90 -1.02
CA GLU A 38 17.77 3.92 -0.70
C GLU A 38 17.15 5.18 -0.07
N GLN A 39 15.81 5.28 -0.09
CA GLN A 39 15.10 6.44 0.42
C GLN A 39 14.84 6.38 1.92
N ASP A 40 14.62 7.53 2.53
CA ASP A 40 14.26 7.67 3.95
C ASP A 40 12.80 7.26 4.19
N ILE A 41 12.57 5.93 4.24
CA ILE A 41 11.24 5.34 4.48
C ILE A 41 10.66 5.81 5.81
N GLU A 42 11.49 5.86 6.86
CA GLU A 42 11.05 6.23 8.20
C GLU A 42 10.61 7.69 8.26
N GLY A 43 11.40 8.60 7.70
CA GLY A 43 11.08 10.03 7.65
C GLY A 43 9.81 10.33 6.87
N ILE A 44 9.54 9.58 5.79
CA ILE A 44 8.29 9.72 5.00
C ILE A 44 7.09 9.18 5.77
N ASN A 45 7.21 8.03 6.42
CA ASN A 45 6.13 7.45 7.23
C ASN A 45 5.77 8.37 8.41
N ILE A 46 6.75 8.92 9.11
CA ILE A 46 6.54 9.87 10.20
C ILE A 46 5.77 11.09 9.67
N PHE A 47 6.21 11.65 8.54
CA PHE A 47 5.56 12.80 7.93
C PHE A 47 4.07 12.55 7.64
N PHE A 48 3.72 11.47 6.95
CA PHE A 48 2.32 11.18 6.65
C PHE A 48 1.49 10.86 7.90
N THR A 49 2.10 10.21 8.90
CA THR A 49 1.45 9.96 10.20
C THR A 49 1.12 11.27 10.91
N GLU A 50 2.03 12.26 10.89
CA GLU A 50 1.79 13.60 11.46
C GLU A 50 0.66 14.34 10.73
N GLN A 51 0.45 14.06 9.44
CA GLN A 51 -0.67 14.58 8.65
C GLN A 51 -1.96 13.76 8.83
N GLN A 52 -1.98 12.73 9.69
CA GLN A 52 -3.11 11.82 9.92
C GLN A 52 -3.51 11.03 8.66
N ILE A 53 -2.52 10.69 7.83
CA ILE A 53 -2.69 9.89 6.62
C ILE A 53 -2.13 8.50 6.87
N ASP A 54 -2.96 7.48 6.68
CA ASP A 54 -2.51 6.08 6.71
C ASP A 54 -1.63 5.78 5.49
N VAL A 55 -0.56 4.99 5.70
CA VAL A 55 0.38 4.64 4.64
C VAL A 55 0.32 3.15 4.34
N PHE A 56 0.10 2.82 3.08
CA PHE A 56 0.26 1.47 2.54
C PHE A 56 1.25 1.49 1.39
N GLY A 57 2.20 0.59 1.38
CA GLY A 57 3.16 0.53 0.29
C GLY A 57 4.32 -0.40 0.55
N SER A 58 5.35 -0.26 -0.28
CA SER A 58 6.54 -1.12 -0.24
C SER A 58 7.73 -0.44 -0.89
N SER A 59 8.93 -0.90 -0.54
CA SER A 59 10.11 -0.61 -1.34
C SER A 59 10.06 -1.35 -2.68
N THR A 60 10.57 -0.74 -3.73
CA THR A 60 10.54 -1.26 -5.11
C THR A 60 11.90 -1.12 -5.78
N LEU A 61 12.09 -1.86 -6.87
CA LEU A 61 13.28 -1.75 -7.73
C LEU A 61 13.17 -0.64 -8.77
N GLY A 62 11.94 -0.15 -9.01
CA GLY A 62 11.67 0.94 -9.92
C GLY A 62 10.23 1.42 -9.73
N GLU A 63 10.05 2.71 -9.70
CA GLU A 63 8.77 3.37 -9.46
C GLU A 63 8.15 3.79 -10.79
N ILE A 64 6.86 3.49 -10.94
CA ILE A 64 6.08 3.92 -12.11
C ILE A 64 5.21 5.10 -11.69
N ASN A 65 5.34 6.19 -12.40
CA ASN A 65 4.50 7.36 -12.23
C ASN A 65 4.02 7.84 -13.59
N GLU A 66 2.69 7.76 -13.81
CA GLU A 66 2.06 8.09 -15.07
C GLU A 66 2.73 7.34 -16.23
N ASP A 67 3.54 8.02 -17.04
CA ASP A 67 4.16 7.48 -18.26
C ASP A 67 5.67 7.21 -18.10
N GLU A 68 6.22 7.37 -16.88
CA GLU A 68 7.67 7.25 -16.62
C GLU A 68 7.99 6.13 -15.65
N ILE A 69 9.07 5.39 -15.94
CA ILE A 69 9.73 4.50 -15.00
C ILE A 69 10.92 5.25 -14.42
N MET A 70 10.94 5.40 -13.11
CA MET A 70 12.01 6.05 -12.37
C MET A 70 12.76 5.05 -11.49
N TYR A 71 14.00 5.36 -11.15
CA TYR A 71 14.82 4.56 -10.25
C TYR A 71 15.37 5.45 -9.14
N GLY A 72 15.47 4.90 -7.93
CA GLY A 72 15.94 5.66 -6.79
C GLY A 72 15.00 6.81 -6.40
N SER A 73 13.73 6.67 -6.67
CA SER A 73 12.73 7.71 -6.50
C SER A 73 11.64 7.32 -5.49
N ILE A 74 10.69 8.21 -5.31
CA ILE A 74 9.51 8.04 -4.47
C ILE A 74 8.28 8.39 -5.31
N SER A 75 7.31 7.51 -5.35
CA SER A 75 6.00 7.71 -5.97
C SER A 75 4.92 7.54 -4.91
N VAL A 76 4.04 8.52 -4.78
CA VAL A 76 2.93 8.50 -3.83
C VAL A 76 1.63 8.81 -4.52
N LEU A 77 0.65 7.94 -4.38
CA LEU A 77 -0.73 8.22 -4.73
C LEU A 77 -1.51 8.57 -3.45
N LEU A 78 -1.88 9.83 -3.32
CA LEU A 78 -2.73 10.33 -2.25
C LEU A 78 -4.19 10.09 -2.60
N LEU A 79 -4.94 9.52 -1.67
CA LEU A 79 -6.35 9.17 -1.83
C LEU A 79 -7.19 9.84 -0.75
N GLU A 80 -8.20 10.59 -1.18
CA GLU A 80 -9.29 11.03 -0.32
C GLU A 80 -10.37 9.94 -0.33
N ILE A 81 -10.35 9.09 0.68
CA ILE A 81 -11.26 7.97 0.86
C ILE A 81 -11.76 7.94 2.31
N ASN A 82 -13.05 7.69 2.52
CA ASN A 82 -13.57 7.56 3.88
C ASN A 82 -12.85 6.42 4.62
N PRO A 83 -12.23 6.68 5.80
CA PRO A 83 -11.51 5.67 6.58
C PRO A 83 -12.34 4.44 6.97
N ALA A 84 -13.66 4.53 6.94
CA ALA A 84 -14.54 3.39 7.17
C ALA A 84 -14.51 2.34 6.03
N PHE A 85 -13.94 2.69 4.87
CA PHE A 85 -13.92 1.82 3.69
C PHE A 85 -12.59 1.11 3.45
N PHE A 86 -11.60 1.32 4.30
CA PHE A 86 -10.33 0.59 4.21
C PHE A 86 -9.77 0.28 5.60
N LYS A 87 -8.93 -0.73 5.66
CA LYS A 87 -8.05 -1.04 6.80
C LYS A 87 -6.74 -1.61 6.29
N ILE A 88 -5.65 -1.26 6.95
CA ILE A 88 -4.33 -1.80 6.67
C ILE A 88 -4.04 -2.93 7.65
N TYR A 89 -3.66 -4.09 7.14
CA TYR A 89 -3.24 -5.25 7.91
C TYR A 89 -1.79 -5.57 7.57
N PHE A 90 -1.01 -5.90 8.58
CA PHE A 90 0.35 -6.36 8.44
C PHE A 90 0.51 -7.74 9.09
N GLU A 91 1.20 -8.66 8.42
CA GLU A 91 1.55 -9.98 8.91
C GLU A 91 2.97 -10.34 8.48
N GLU A 92 3.78 -10.71 9.46
CA GLU A 92 5.07 -11.33 9.20
C GLU A 92 4.90 -12.83 8.95
N TYR A 93 5.68 -13.39 8.03
CA TYR A 93 5.60 -14.79 7.71
C TYR A 93 6.93 -15.35 7.18
N GLU A 94 7.12 -16.65 7.36
CA GLU A 94 8.11 -17.44 6.65
C GLU A 94 7.50 -18.02 5.36
N LEU A 95 8.32 -18.32 4.35
CA LEU A 95 7.87 -18.85 3.05
C LEU A 95 6.91 -20.04 3.19
N ALA A 96 7.23 -20.97 4.10
CA ALA A 96 6.43 -22.17 4.34
C ALA A 96 5.05 -21.87 4.96
N THR A 97 4.86 -20.68 5.56
CA THR A 97 3.63 -20.29 6.27
C THR A 97 2.91 -19.13 5.61
N ALA A 98 3.33 -18.70 4.42
CA ALA A 98 2.76 -17.58 3.71
C ALA A 98 1.23 -17.66 3.55
N HIS A 99 0.69 -18.85 3.22
CA HIS A 99 -0.75 -19.04 3.10
C HIS A 99 -1.50 -18.87 4.43
N LEU A 100 -0.88 -19.16 5.57
CA LEU A 100 -1.49 -18.94 6.89
C LEU A 100 -1.54 -17.44 7.23
N ALA A 101 -0.53 -16.67 6.82
CA ALA A 101 -0.53 -15.23 7.00
C ALA A 101 -1.66 -14.57 6.21
N THR A 102 -1.80 -14.90 4.94
CA THR A 102 -2.88 -14.36 4.09
C THR A 102 -4.25 -14.83 4.55
N LYS A 103 -4.37 -16.06 5.08
CA LYS A 103 -5.59 -16.55 5.71
C LYS A 103 -5.98 -15.70 6.92
N ARG A 104 -5.03 -15.41 7.84
CA ARG A 104 -5.29 -14.54 9.01
C ARG A 104 -5.71 -13.13 8.61
N ILE A 105 -5.08 -12.56 7.58
CA ILE A 105 -5.49 -11.26 7.02
C ILE A 105 -6.94 -11.34 6.51
N ALA A 106 -7.29 -12.37 5.75
CA ALA A 106 -8.62 -12.54 5.22
C ALA A 106 -9.68 -12.74 6.33
N GLU A 107 -9.37 -13.52 7.38
CA GLU A 107 -10.24 -13.70 8.55
C GLU A 107 -10.53 -12.37 9.26
N ARG A 108 -9.53 -11.51 9.40
CA ARG A 108 -9.71 -10.16 9.96
C ARG A 108 -10.53 -9.28 9.03
N ALA A 109 -10.24 -9.30 7.73
CA ALA A 109 -10.93 -8.48 6.75
C ALA A 109 -12.43 -8.80 6.65
N ILE A 110 -12.84 -10.08 6.63
CA ILE A 110 -14.26 -10.47 6.62
C ILE A 110 -14.98 -10.19 7.95
N SER A 111 -14.23 -10.03 9.04
CA SER A 111 -14.79 -9.56 10.32
C SER A 111 -15.08 -8.06 10.29
N ASP A 112 -14.31 -7.29 9.53
CA ASP A 112 -14.44 -5.83 9.45
C ASP A 112 -15.33 -5.38 8.29
N PHE A 113 -15.39 -6.14 7.20
CA PHE A 113 -16.11 -5.81 5.97
C PHE A 113 -16.96 -7.00 5.49
N SER A 114 -18.15 -6.73 4.98
CA SER A 114 -19.05 -7.78 4.47
C SER A 114 -18.59 -8.38 3.13
N ASP A 115 -17.87 -7.61 2.31
CA ASP A 115 -17.39 -8.02 0.98
C ASP A 115 -16.06 -7.30 0.68
N PRO A 116 -14.95 -7.72 1.32
CA PRO A 116 -13.68 -7.04 1.16
C PRO A 116 -13.02 -7.34 -0.18
N SER A 117 -12.40 -6.31 -0.77
CA SER A 117 -11.40 -6.46 -1.82
C SER A 117 -10.00 -6.22 -1.22
N PHE A 118 -8.99 -6.87 -1.78
CA PHE A 118 -7.64 -6.83 -1.22
C PHE A 118 -6.65 -6.14 -2.15
N LEU A 119 -5.88 -5.20 -1.60
CA LEU A 119 -4.66 -4.70 -2.21
C LEU A 119 -3.48 -5.25 -1.40
N ILE A 120 -2.56 -5.95 -2.06
CA ILE A 120 -1.47 -6.68 -1.40
C ILE A 120 -0.12 -6.20 -1.90
N ALA A 121 0.81 -5.97 -0.96
CA ALA A 121 2.23 -5.87 -1.24
C ALA A 121 2.97 -6.96 -0.45
N SER A 122 3.86 -7.69 -1.09
CA SER A 122 4.68 -8.74 -0.47
C SER A 122 6.14 -8.56 -0.86
N SER A 123 7.04 -8.70 0.11
CA SER A 123 8.48 -8.51 -0.06
C SER A 123 9.26 -9.77 -0.44
N GLN A 124 8.61 -10.90 -0.68
CA GLN A 124 9.30 -12.17 -0.92
C GLN A 124 9.07 -12.73 -2.32
N PHE A 125 10.12 -12.76 -3.13
CA PHE A 125 10.08 -13.24 -4.52
C PHE A 125 9.91 -14.76 -4.66
N GLU A 126 10.28 -15.55 -3.65
CA GLU A 126 10.25 -17.02 -3.68
C GLU A 126 8.91 -17.63 -3.22
N ILE A 127 7.88 -16.81 -3.05
CA ILE A 127 6.57 -17.26 -2.59
C ILE A 127 5.91 -18.17 -3.63
N ASN A 128 5.26 -19.22 -3.16
CA ASN A 128 4.27 -19.93 -3.95
C ASN A 128 2.97 -19.10 -3.99
N TYR A 129 2.80 -18.31 -5.06
CA TYR A 129 1.65 -17.40 -5.23
C TYR A 129 0.30 -18.10 -5.18
N VAL A 130 0.22 -19.31 -5.68
CA VAL A 130 -1.04 -20.10 -5.64
C VAL A 130 -1.44 -20.35 -4.20
N GLN A 131 -0.49 -20.75 -3.35
CA GLN A 131 -0.76 -20.97 -1.93
C GLN A 131 -1.00 -19.67 -1.18
N PHE A 132 -0.28 -18.60 -1.53
CA PHE A 132 -0.45 -17.28 -0.95
C PHE A 132 -1.87 -16.74 -1.22
N LEU A 133 -2.33 -16.74 -2.47
CA LEU A 133 -3.67 -16.30 -2.84
C LEU A 133 -4.76 -17.26 -2.28
N LYS A 134 -4.45 -18.56 -2.22
CA LYS A 134 -5.36 -19.54 -1.65
C LYS A 134 -5.71 -19.26 -0.18
N GLY A 135 -4.79 -18.73 0.61
CA GLY A 135 -5.06 -18.29 1.98
C GLY A 135 -6.20 -17.27 2.06
N ILE A 136 -6.30 -16.36 1.08
CA ILE A 136 -7.39 -15.38 1.00
C ILE A 136 -8.67 -16.02 0.50
N THR A 137 -8.60 -16.73 -0.62
CA THR A 137 -9.81 -17.27 -1.27
C THR A 137 -10.49 -18.38 -0.48
N ASP A 138 -9.75 -19.15 0.34
CA ASP A 138 -10.32 -20.14 1.24
C ASP A 138 -11.22 -19.53 2.34
N VAL A 139 -11.03 -18.23 2.64
CA VAL A 139 -11.79 -17.51 3.66
C VAL A 139 -12.81 -16.56 3.05
N ALA A 140 -12.37 -15.73 2.12
CA ALA A 140 -13.19 -14.66 1.53
C ALA A 140 -13.95 -15.11 0.27
N GLY A 141 -13.67 -16.31 -0.24
CA GLY A 141 -14.33 -16.88 -1.42
C GLY A 141 -13.56 -16.66 -2.72
N ASN A 142 -13.90 -17.46 -3.75
CA ASN A 142 -13.19 -17.43 -5.03
C ASN A 142 -13.50 -16.19 -5.90
N GLU A 143 -14.59 -15.50 -5.62
CA GLU A 143 -14.98 -14.27 -6.35
C GLU A 143 -14.37 -13.01 -5.76
N THR A 144 -13.63 -13.14 -4.65
CA THR A 144 -12.96 -12.01 -3.99
C THR A 144 -11.92 -11.38 -4.91
N LEU A 145 -12.00 -10.06 -5.04
CA LEU A 145 -11.04 -9.30 -5.83
C LEU A 145 -9.73 -9.12 -5.06
N VAL A 146 -8.64 -9.54 -5.67
CA VAL A 146 -7.29 -9.39 -5.12
C VAL A 146 -6.41 -8.72 -6.16
N TYR A 147 -5.85 -7.58 -5.79
CA TYR A 147 -4.90 -6.82 -6.58
C TYR A 147 -3.57 -6.72 -5.83
N GLY A 148 -2.48 -6.57 -6.54
CA GLY A 148 -1.21 -6.33 -5.90
C GLY A 148 -0.02 -6.87 -6.66
N ALA A 149 1.13 -6.73 -6.03
CA ALA A 149 2.40 -7.14 -6.57
C ALA A 149 3.35 -7.59 -5.46
N ILE A 150 4.47 -8.17 -5.91
CA ILE A 150 5.65 -8.36 -5.10
C ILE A 150 6.52 -7.13 -5.30
N ALA A 151 7.03 -6.65 -4.22
CA ALA A 151 7.89 -5.49 -4.17
C ALA A 151 9.21 -5.84 -3.47
#